data_0926b1ea66158b28a0664f9269d17407
#
_entry.id   0926b1ea66158b28a0664f9269d17407
#
_cell.length_a   1.000
_cell.length_b   1.000
_cell.length_c   1.000
_cell.angle_alpha   90.00
_cell.angle_beta   90.00
_cell.angle_gamma   90.00
#
_symmetry.space_group_name_H-M   'P 1'
#
loop_
_entity.id
_entity.type
_entity.pdbx_description
1 polymer ?
#
loop_
_entity_poly.entity_id
_entity_poly.type
_entity_poly.pdbx_seq_one_letter_code
_entity_poly.pdbx_strand_id
1 'polypeptide(L)'
;MTPLTVKFEDMSRIPAATDRKKSRNSALFGVPDNRPQVLVSIHEEIEPLKAVWQALEKTGDCTAFQTFAWISAWQRHIGTKQGVKPAIVVGWDSEGGALFILPLGIENGILCHKLTWLGGDLGDYNAPLLSRAFSRYVSPAQFPALWDDIRETLPTHHIVTLSRMPERVGGQANPMMTLDGIRRNASSAHMTMLKDDWESYYGEKRSSGSKKRDRQKRRKTEELGAVSLVTPESADEKLRTLDILMEQKSVTFARMGVANLFDKP
;
A
#
# COMPACT_ATOMS: atom_id res chain seq x y z
N MET A 1 2.66 -31.00 -4.67
CA MET A 1 2.88 -29.53 -4.65
C MET A 1 4.39 -29.34 -4.52
N THR A 2 5.04 -28.81 -5.54
CA THR A 2 6.49 -28.59 -5.51
C THR A 2 6.75 -27.23 -4.87
N PRO A 3 7.59 -27.14 -3.85
CA PRO A 3 7.87 -25.86 -3.18
C PRO A 3 8.54 -24.88 -4.14
N LEU A 4 8.19 -23.60 -3.99
CA LEU A 4 8.88 -22.50 -4.66
C LEU A 4 10.29 -22.39 -4.07
N THR A 5 11.32 -22.37 -4.90
CA THR A 5 12.68 -22.15 -4.40
C THR A 5 12.90 -20.65 -4.24
N VAL A 6 12.92 -20.17 -3.00
CA VAL A 6 13.23 -18.79 -2.65
C VAL A 6 14.69 -18.72 -2.20
N LYS A 7 15.46 -17.80 -2.77
CA LYS A 7 16.80 -17.48 -2.30
C LYS A 7 16.79 -16.12 -1.64
N PHE A 8 17.23 -16.06 -0.41
CA PHE A 8 17.42 -14.82 0.32
C PHE A 8 18.89 -14.40 0.20
N GLU A 9 19.14 -13.20 -0.26
CA GLU A 9 20.46 -12.59 -0.28
C GLU A 9 20.41 -11.29 0.52
N ASP A 10 21.35 -11.14 1.42
CA ASP A 10 21.59 -9.87 2.12
C ASP A 10 22.25 -8.92 1.11
N MET A 11 21.45 -8.10 0.47
CA MET A 11 21.92 -7.15 -0.52
C MET A 11 21.99 -5.75 0.10
N SER A 12 23.04 -5.47 0.84
CA SER A 12 23.45 -4.10 1.17
C SER A 12 23.90 -3.29 -0.05
N ARG A 13 23.84 -3.88 -1.27
CA ARG A 13 24.18 -3.23 -2.56
C ARG A 13 23.20 -3.68 -3.63
N ILE A 14 22.57 -2.74 -4.29
CA ILE A 14 21.88 -2.94 -5.56
C ILE A 14 22.96 -3.37 -6.58
N PRO A 15 22.89 -4.55 -7.22
CA PRO A 15 23.90 -4.91 -8.17
C PRO A 15 23.74 -4.07 -9.44
N ALA A 16 24.80 -3.32 -9.78
CA ALA A 16 25.01 -2.93 -11.16
C ALA A 16 25.11 -4.20 -12.02
N ALA A 17 24.57 -4.17 -13.21
CA ALA A 17 24.31 -5.30 -14.11
C ALA A 17 25.54 -6.09 -14.62
N THR A 18 26.66 -6.06 -13.93
CA THR A 18 27.90 -6.75 -14.32
C THR A 18 28.65 -7.25 -13.09
N ASP A 19 28.31 -8.43 -12.57
CA ASP A 19 29.29 -9.42 -12.11
C ASP A 19 28.57 -10.72 -11.70
N ARG A 20 28.61 -11.71 -12.61
CA ARG A 20 28.20 -13.08 -12.31
C ARG A 20 29.36 -13.99 -12.46
N LYS A 21 29.95 -14.49 -11.35
CA LYS A 21 30.64 -15.78 -11.35
C LYS A 21 30.54 -16.51 -10.00
N LYS A 22 29.89 -17.67 -10.06
CA LYS A 22 30.07 -18.93 -9.31
C LYS A 22 29.81 -18.94 -7.78
N SER A 23 28.70 -19.59 -7.40
CA SER A 23 28.75 -20.60 -6.33
C SER A 23 28.00 -21.85 -6.80
N ARG A 24 28.71 -23.00 -6.76
CA ARG A 24 28.21 -24.34 -7.06
C ARG A 24 27.90 -25.06 -5.75
N ASN A 25 26.83 -25.83 -5.80
CA ASN A 25 26.49 -27.10 -5.15
C ASN A 25 25.30 -27.01 -4.15
N SER A 26 24.14 -27.42 -4.67
CA SER A 26 23.25 -28.36 -3.98
C SER A 26 22.40 -29.05 -5.04
N ALA A 27 22.57 -30.34 -5.20
CA ALA A 27 21.72 -31.18 -6.02
C ALA A 27 20.41 -31.42 -5.29
N LEU A 28 19.29 -30.95 -5.85
CA LEU A 28 17.95 -31.33 -5.44
C LEU A 28 17.31 -32.13 -6.55
N PHE A 29 17.03 -33.40 -6.24
CA PHE A 29 16.15 -34.24 -7.05
C PHE A 29 14.72 -33.77 -6.89
N GLY A 30 14.23 -32.99 -7.81
CA GLY A 30 12.82 -32.58 -7.93
C GLY A 30 12.51 -32.35 -9.40
N VAL A 31 11.34 -32.77 -9.83
CA VAL A 31 10.82 -32.47 -11.17
C VAL A 31 10.96 -30.95 -11.40
N PRO A 32 11.56 -30.50 -12.52
CA PRO A 32 11.78 -29.08 -12.72
C PRO A 32 10.43 -28.37 -12.79
N ASP A 33 10.14 -27.57 -11.78
CA ASP A 33 9.06 -26.59 -11.86
C ASP A 33 9.54 -25.54 -12.86
N ASN A 34 8.91 -25.49 -14.00
CA ASN A 34 9.30 -24.68 -15.15
C ASN A 34 8.99 -23.17 -14.90
N ARG A 35 8.87 -22.77 -13.65
CA ARG A 35 8.57 -21.37 -13.28
C ARG A 35 9.84 -20.61 -12.96
N PRO A 36 9.88 -19.32 -13.33
CA PRO A 36 10.99 -18.44 -13.01
C PRO A 36 11.16 -18.31 -11.49
N GLN A 37 12.40 -18.26 -11.03
CA GLN A 37 12.73 -18.05 -9.62
C GLN A 37 12.40 -16.64 -9.18
N VAL A 38 11.94 -16.49 -7.92
CA VAL A 38 11.79 -15.21 -7.25
C VAL A 38 12.92 -15.06 -6.24
N LEU A 39 13.66 -13.95 -6.36
CA LEU A 39 14.64 -13.53 -5.37
C LEU A 39 13.95 -12.54 -4.43
N VAL A 40 14.27 -12.60 -3.14
CA VAL A 40 13.67 -11.72 -2.14
C VAL A 40 14.77 -10.96 -1.41
N SER A 41 14.58 -9.66 -1.21
CA SER A 41 15.41 -8.82 -0.37
C SER A 41 14.56 -8.08 0.68
N ILE A 42 15.14 -7.86 1.86
CA ILE A 42 14.49 -7.13 2.97
C ILE A 42 15.28 -5.87 3.25
N HIS A 43 14.58 -4.76 3.42
CA HIS A 43 15.17 -3.44 3.59
C HIS A 43 14.57 -2.74 4.81
N GLU A 44 15.44 -2.17 5.64
CA GLU A 44 15.06 -1.37 6.82
C GLU A 44 15.00 0.13 6.54
N GLU A 45 15.38 0.55 5.32
CA GLU A 45 15.38 1.93 4.87
C GLU A 45 14.51 2.09 3.61
N ILE A 46 13.74 3.17 3.57
CA ILE A 46 12.81 3.46 2.46
C ILE A 46 13.53 4.19 1.31
N GLU A 47 14.36 5.18 1.62
CA GLU A 47 14.95 6.09 0.61
C GLU A 47 15.79 5.36 -0.46
N PRO A 48 16.61 4.34 -0.14
CA PRO A 48 17.35 3.59 -1.16
C PRO A 48 16.46 2.90 -2.19
N LEU A 49 15.20 2.60 -1.83
CA LEU A 49 14.24 1.93 -2.71
C LEU A 49 13.47 2.90 -3.62
N LYS A 50 13.68 4.21 -3.51
CA LYS A 50 12.89 5.21 -4.23
C LYS A 50 12.79 4.95 -5.73
N ALA A 51 13.90 4.70 -6.39
CA ALA A 51 13.93 4.52 -7.84
C ALA A 51 13.14 3.29 -8.29
N VAL A 52 13.36 2.12 -7.64
CA VAL A 52 12.66 0.88 -7.97
C VAL A 52 11.19 0.96 -7.58
N TRP A 53 10.88 1.57 -6.45
CA TRP A 53 9.51 1.76 -5.99
C TRP A 53 8.69 2.60 -6.97
N GLN A 54 9.20 3.78 -7.34
CA GLN A 54 8.55 4.68 -8.30
C GLN A 54 8.47 4.10 -9.72
N ALA A 55 9.43 3.27 -10.12
CA ALA A 55 9.35 2.54 -11.39
C ALA A 55 8.20 1.52 -11.36
N LEU A 56 8.05 0.77 -10.26
CA LEU A 56 6.97 -0.19 -10.09
C LEU A 56 5.60 0.51 -9.98
N GLU A 57 5.50 1.66 -9.31
CA GLU A 57 4.26 2.47 -9.26
C GLU A 57 3.73 2.84 -10.64
N LYS A 58 4.63 3.19 -11.57
CA LYS A 58 4.24 3.62 -12.92
C LYS A 58 3.76 2.48 -13.81
N THR A 59 4.23 1.27 -13.56
CA THR A 59 4.03 0.13 -14.46
C THR A 59 3.20 -0.99 -13.86
N GLY A 60 3.09 -1.02 -12.55
CA GLY A 60 2.40 -2.05 -11.77
C GLY A 60 1.04 -1.59 -11.26
N ASP A 61 0.50 -2.41 -10.37
CA ASP A 61 -0.76 -2.18 -9.70
C ASP A 61 -0.51 -1.81 -8.23
N CYS A 62 -1.06 -0.69 -7.78
CA CYS A 62 -1.08 -0.23 -6.39
C CYS A 62 -2.24 0.73 -6.17
N THR A 63 -2.48 1.12 -4.91
CA THR A 63 -3.34 2.24 -4.56
C THR A 63 -2.48 3.45 -4.14
N ALA A 64 -3.09 4.60 -3.91
CA ALA A 64 -2.39 5.79 -3.42
C ALA A 64 -1.63 5.55 -2.10
N PHE A 65 -2.12 4.62 -1.26
CA PHE A 65 -1.56 4.32 0.06
C PHE A 65 -0.29 3.45 0.03
N GLN A 66 0.09 2.87 -1.11
CA GLN A 66 1.35 2.15 -1.29
C GLN A 66 2.37 2.97 -2.07
N THR A 67 2.06 4.20 -2.47
CA THR A 67 3.04 5.03 -3.19
C THR A 67 4.24 5.37 -2.32
N PHE A 68 5.40 5.52 -2.94
CA PHE A 68 6.62 5.94 -2.25
C PHE A 68 6.40 7.25 -1.48
N ALA A 69 5.71 8.21 -2.10
CA ALA A 69 5.43 9.51 -1.49
C ALA A 69 4.60 9.36 -0.20
N TRP A 70 3.56 8.52 -0.23
CA TRP A 70 2.72 8.27 0.95
C TRP A 70 3.50 7.57 2.05
N ILE A 71 4.13 6.44 1.76
CA ILE A 71 4.83 5.61 2.74
C ILE A 71 6.02 6.35 3.35
N SER A 72 6.82 7.06 2.54
CA SER A 72 7.97 7.82 3.06
C SER A 72 7.53 8.99 3.93
N ALA A 73 6.47 9.71 3.55
CA ALA A 73 5.91 10.78 4.37
C ALA A 73 5.35 10.25 5.69
N TRP A 74 4.57 9.16 5.63
CA TRP A 74 4.03 8.53 6.84
C TRP A 74 5.16 8.06 7.78
N GLN A 75 6.17 7.37 7.26
CA GLN A 75 7.28 6.89 8.07
C GLN A 75 8.04 8.05 8.73
N ARG A 76 8.31 9.11 7.97
CA ARG A 76 9.05 10.28 8.47
C ARG A 76 8.31 11.01 9.59
N HIS A 77 7.01 11.21 9.41
CA HIS A 77 6.24 12.09 10.30
C HIS A 77 5.52 11.34 11.42
N ILE A 78 5.19 10.07 11.21
CA ILE A 78 4.36 9.27 12.12
C ILE A 78 5.08 7.99 12.55
N GLY A 79 5.45 7.12 11.61
CA GLY A 79 5.99 5.80 11.89
C GLY A 79 7.22 5.85 12.80
N THR A 80 8.16 6.75 12.54
CA THR A 80 9.36 6.94 13.38
C THR A 80 8.98 7.35 14.80
N LYS A 81 8.04 8.27 14.97
CA LYS A 81 7.56 8.70 16.28
C LYS A 81 6.84 7.59 17.04
N GLN A 82 6.16 6.71 16.33
CA GLN A 82 5.48 5.54 16.91
C GLN A 82 6.41 4.34 17.12
N GLY A 83 7.70 4.48 16.83
CA GLY A 83 8.67 3.40 16.97
C GLY A 83 8.53 2.28 15.94
N VAL A 84 7.86 2.54 14.83
CA VAL A 84 7.75 1.57 13.73
C VAL A 84 9.03 1.57 12.91
N LYS A 85 9.66 0.40 12.80
CA LYS A 85 10.85 0.19 11.96
C LYS A 85 10.42 -0.41 10.63
N PRO A 86 10.85 0.14 9.49
CA PRO A 86 10.56 -0.47 8.20
C PRO A 86 11.15 -1.88 8.09
N ALA A 87 10.43 -2.76 7.42
CA ALA A 87 10.84 -4.12 7.08
C ALA A 87 10.27 -4.42 5.68
N ILE A 88 10.75 -3.68 4.69
CA ILE A 88 10.20 -3.66 3.35
C ILE A 88 10.75 -4.87 2.59
N VAL A 89 9.83 -5.63 2.00
CA VAL A 89 10.19 -6.81 1.19
C VAL A 89 10.08 -6.44 -0.28
N VAL A 90 11.12 -6.72 -1.03
CA VAL A 90 11.10 -6.59 -2.49
C VAL A 90 11.35 -7.95 -3.11
N GLY A 91 10.44 -8.39 -3.97
CA GLY A 91 10.60 -9.59 -4.78
C GLY A 91 11.10 -9.22 -6.17
N TRP A 92 12.08 -9.97 -6.67
CA TRP A 92 12.76 -9.73 -7.93
C TRP A 92 12.67 -10.93 -8.85
N ASP A 93 12.66 -10.69 -10.13
CA ASP A 93 12.91 -11.74 -11.13
C ASP A 93 14.42 -12.02 -11.32
N SER A 94 14.73 -13.00 -12.14
CA SER A 94 16.12 -13.39 -12.42
C SER A 94 16.93 -12.33 -13.18
N GLU A 95 16.27 -11.32 -13.75
CA GLU A 95 16.87 -10.23 -14.51
C GLU A 95 17.05 -8.97 -13.66
N GLY A 96 16.55 -8.97 -12.42
CA GLY A 96 16.61 -7.86 -11.49
C GLY A 96 15.43 -6.89 -11.61
N GLY A 97 14.36 -7.30 -12.31
CA GLY A 97 13.11 -6.56 -12.35
C GLY A 97 12.28 -6.75 -11.07
N ALA A 98 11.73 -5.69 -10.52
CA ALA A 98 10.88 -5.79 -9.33
C ALA A 98 9.52 -6.42 -9.69
N LEU A 99 9.19 -7.51 -9.02
CA LEU A 99 7.91 -8.22 -9.15
C LEU A 99 6.87 -7.72 -8.16
N PHE A 100 7.28 -7.44 -6.94
CA PHE A 100 6.40 -6.90 -5.91
C PHE A 100 7.17 -6.14 -4.85
N ILE A 101 6.48 -5.26 -4.13
CA ILE A 101 6.94 -4.62 -2.90
C ILE A 101 5.88 -4.81 -1.83
N LEU A 102 6.28 -5.35 -0.66
CA LEU A 102 5.44 -5.39 0.54
C LEU A 102 5.93 -4.29 1.48
N PRO A 103 5.21 -3.17 1.62
CA PRO A 103 5.59 -2.09 2.53
C PRO A 103 5.25 -2.46 3.98
N LEU A 104 6.05 -3.32 4.57
CA LEU A 104 5.89 -3.82 5.93
C LEU A 104 6.76 -3.06 6.92
N GLY A 105 6.39 -3.14 8.19
CA GLY A 105 7.16 -2.59 9.31
C GLY A 105 6.94 -3.36 10.60
N ILE A 106 7.88 -3.23 11.52
CA ILE A 106 7.81 -3.79 12.86
C ILE A 106 7.43 -2.67 13.84
N GLU A 107 6.26 -2.78 14.42
CA GLU A 107 5.82 -1.95 15.54
C GLU A 107 6.36 -2.54 16.84
N ASN A 108 7.23 -1.80 17.52
CA ASN A 108 7.88 -2.24 18.73
C ASN A 108 7.00 -1.90 19.95
N GLY A 109 6.29 -2.88 20.48
CA GLY A 109 5.60 -2.77 21.75
C GLY A 109 6.50 -3.21 22.92
N ILE A 110 6.11 -2.87 24.15
CA ILE A 110 6.86 -3.22 25.37
C ILE A 110 6.95 -4.74 25.56
N LEU A 111 5.89 -5.46 25.23
CA LEU A 111 5.76 -6.91 25.46
C LEU A 111 5.86 -7.75 24.19
N CYS A 112 5.63 -7.15 23.04
CA CYS A 112 5.64 -7.88 21.77
C CYS A 112 5.97 -6.97 20.58
N HIS A 113 6.58 -7.56 19.56
CA HIS A 113 6.81 -6.94 18.27
C HIS A 113 5.73 -7.37 17.30
N LYS A 114 5.13 -6.42 16.61
CA LYS A 114 4.03 -6.67 15.67
C LYS A 114 4.45 -6.33 14.25
N LEU A 115 4.37 -7.30 13.36
CA LEU A 115 4.50 -7.07 11.92
C LEU A 115 3.21 -6.44 11.39
N THR A 116 3.31 -5.31 10.73
CA THR A 116 2.17 -4.54 10.22
C THR A 116 2.50 -3.89 8.87
N TRP A 117 1.50 -3.31 8.23
CA TRP A 117 1.73 -2.44 7.08
C TRP A 117 2.31 -1.09 7.52
N LEU A 118 3.28 -0.56 6.76
CA LEU A 118 3.60 0.86 6.81
C LEU A 118 2.38 1.65 6.30
N GLY A 119 2.14 2.84 6.87
CA GLY A 119 0.92 3.61 6.61
C GLY A 119 -0.11 3.48 7.76
N GLY A 120 -0.02 2.40 8.54
CA GLY A 120 -0.83 2.18 9.75
C GLY A 120 -2.32 2.38 9.52
N ASP A 121 -2.97 3.05 10.47
CA ASP A 121 -4.42 3.34 10.43
C ASP A 121 -4.80 4.49 9.49
N LEU A 122 -3.86 5.20 8.90
CA LEU A 122 -4.13 6.26 7.93
C LEU A 122 -4.26 5.74 6.49
N GLY A 123 -3.84 4.50 6.23
CA GLY A 123 -4.09 3.84 4.96
C GLY A 123 -5.48 3.20 4.93
N ASP A 124 -6.35 3.61 4.02
CA ASP A 124 -7.66 2.97 3.87
C ASP A 124 -7.56 1.60 3.19
N TYR A 125 -6.54 1.41 2.34
CA TYR A 125 -6.28 0.18 1.60
C TYR A 125 -4.81 -0.19 1.71
N ASN A 126 -4.51 -1.26 2.45
CA ASN A 126 -3.16 -1.77 2.60
C ASN A 126 -2.97 -3.00 1.72
N ALA A 127 -1.92 -3.00 0.90
CA ALA A 127 -1.69 -4.06 -0.06
C ALA A 127 -0.22 -4.07 -0.53
N PRO A 128 0.23 -5.13 -1.20
CA PRO A 128 1.48 -5.07 -1.96
C PRO A 128 1.36 -4.14 -3.17
N LEU A 129 2.49 -3.61 -3.65
CA LEU A 129 2.62 -3.18 -5.04
C LEU A 129 2.92 -4.43 -5.86
N LEU A 130 2.27 -4.60 -7.00
CA LEU A 130 2.43 -5.78 -7.85
C LEU A 130 2.82 -5.37 -9.26
N SER A 131 3.87 -5.95 -9.82
CA SER A 131 4.12 -5.82 -11.25
C SER A 131 3.03 -6.51 -12.05
N ARG A 132 2.78 -6.09 -13.27
CA ARG A 132 1.84 -6.77 -14.17
C ARG A 132 2.27 -8.21 -14.50
N ALA A 133 3.53 -8.51 -14.32
CA ALA A 133 4.09 -9.85 -14.55
C ALA A 133 4.00 -10.76 -13.31
N PHE A 134 3.64 -10.24 -12.13
CA PHE A 134 3.67 -10.97 -10.86
C PHE A 134 3.04 -12.36 -10.94
N SER A 135 1.84 -12.47 -11.51
CA SER A 135 1.10 -13.75 -11.60
C SER A 135 1.77 -14.80 -12.50
N ARG A 136 2.74 -14.41 -13.33
CA ARG A 136 3.55 -15.36 -14.13
C ARG A 136 4.61 -16.05 -13.29
N TYR A 137 5.09 -15.39 -12.23
CA TYR A 137 6.12 -15.88 -11.33
C TYR A 137 5.55 -16.58 -10.10
N VAL A 138 4.47 -16.03 -9.54
CA VAL A 138 3.85 -16.52 -8.30
C VAL A 138 2.37 -16.75 -8.53
N SER A 139 1.95 -18.01 -8.45
CA SER A 139 0.51 -18.34 -8.47
C SER A 139 -0.13 -18.13 -7.09
N PRO A 140 -1.46 -17.97 -7.02
CA PRO A 140 -2.17 -17.91 -5.74
C PRO A 140 -1.89 -19.10 -4.81
N ALA A 141 -1.69 -20.30 -5.36
CA ALA A 141 -1.40 -21.49 -4.58
C ALA A 141 0.05 -21.54 -4.03
N GLN A 142 0.96 -20.80 -4.64
CA GLN A 142 2.37 -20.77 -4.20
C GLN A 142 2.67 -19.61 -3.25
N PHE A 143 1.85 -18.57 -3.27
CA PHE A 143 2.11 -17.39 -2.44
C PHE A 143 2.16 -17.69 -0.93
N PRO A 144 1.31 -18.57 -0.35
CA PRO A 144 1.44 -18.93 1.07
C PRO A 144 2.82 -19.47 1.45
N ALA A 145 3.40 -20.35 0.64
CA ALA A 145 4.74 -20.88 0.90
C ALA A 145 5.81 -19.78 0.78
N LEU A 146 5.73 -18.93 -0.25
CA LEU A 146 6.60 -17.76 -0.38
C LEU A 146 6.48 -16.81 0.81
N TRP A 147 5.27 -16.60 1.31
CA TRP A 147 5.03 -15.77 2.48
C TRP A 147 5.64 -16.37 3.75
N ASP A 148 5.57 -17.68 3.95
CA ASP A 148 6.19 -18.34 5.10
C ASP A 148 7.71 -18.16 5.07
N ASP A 149 8.35 -18.35 3.92
CA ASP A 149 9.79 -18.12 3.74
C ASP A 149 10.16 -16.64 4.02
N ILE A 150 9.38 -15.69 3.48
CA ILE A 150 9.56 -14.26 3.75
C ILE A 150 9.46 -13.99 5.25
N ARG A 151 8.41 -14.51 5.91
CA ARG A 151 8.14 -14.27 7.32
C ARG A 151 9.26 -14.78 8.24
N GLU A 152 9.87 -15.91 7.91
CA GLU A 152 11.01 -16.46 8.65
C GLU A 152 12.26 -15.59 8.56
N THR A 153 12.41 -14.85 7.46
CA THR A 153 13.57 -13.98 7.22
C THR A 153 13.37 -12.56 7.75
N LEU A 154 12.11 -12.13 7.95
CA LEU A 154 11.80 -10.80 8.51
C LEU A 154 12.36 -10.63 9.93
N PRO A 155 12.66 -9.39 10.36
CA PRO A 155 13.06 -9.12 11.75
C PRO A 155 12.08 -9.74 12.77
N THR A 156 12.61 -10.09 13.92
CA THR A 156 11.85 -10.77 14.98
C THR A 156 10.52 -10.10 15.27
N HIS A 157 9.45 -10.86 15.14
CA HIS A 157 8.08 -10.43 15.44
C HIS A 157 7.29 -11.57 16.05
N HIS A 158 6.30 -11.23 16.88
CA HIS A 158 5.50 -12.21 17.64
C HIS A 158 4.07 -12.31 17.11
N ILE A 159 3.59 -11.22 16.50
CA ILE A 159 2.23 -11.10 15.97
C ILE A 159 2.29 -10.52 14.57
N VAL A 160 1.47 -11.06 13.66
CA VAL A 160 1.23 -10.51 12.32
C VAL A 160 -0.17 -9.90 12.28
N THR A 161 -0.26 -8.61 12.03
CA THR A 161 -1.55 -7.90 11.90
C THR A 161 -1.56 -7.08 10.63
N LEU A 162 -2.12 -7.64 9.57
CA LEU A 162 -2.23 -7.02 8.26
C LEU A 162 -3.70 -6.71 7.98
N SER A 163 -4.12 -5.48 8.30
CA SER A 163 -5.51 -5.06 8.21
C SER A 163 -5.80 -4.26 6.95
N ARG A 164 -7.11 -4.08 6.63
CA ARG A 164 -7.61 -3.25 5.53
C ARG A 164 -7.11 -3.66 4.15
N MET A 165 -6.96 -4.96 3.94
CA MET A 165 -6.53 -5.50 2.66
C MET A 165 -7.72 -5.61 1.70
N PRO A 166 -7.68 -4.99 0.51
CA PRO A 166 -8.69 -5.20 -0.53
C PRO A 166 -8.50 -6.58 -1.18
N GLU A 167 -9.56 -7.14 -1.71
CA GLU A 167 -9.51 -8.42 -2.45
C GLU A 167 -8.70 -8.30 -3.75
N ARG A 168 -8.58 -7.10 -4.30
CA ARG A 168 -7.85 -6.81 -5.54
C ARG A 168 -6.95 -5.59 -5.37
N VAL A 169 -5.83 -5.63 -6.07
CA VAL A 169 -4.92 -4.49 -6.23
C VAL A 169 -4.88 -4.17 -7.73
N GLY A 170 -5.50 -3.07 -8.13
CA GLY A 170 -5.68 -2.76 -9.53
C GLY A 170 -6.39 -3.90 -10.29
N GLY A 171 -5.78 -4.39 -11.35
CA GLY A 171 -6.27 -5.49 -12.16
C GLY A 171 -6.06 -6.89 -11.58
N GLN A 172 -5.24 -7.04 -10.53
CA GLN A 172 -4.80 -8.33 -9.99
C GLN A 172 -5.52 -8.71 -8.70
N ALA A 173 -5.64 -10.02 -8.42
CA ALA A 173 -6.03 -10.50 -7.11
C ALA A 173 -4.91 -10.16 -6.09
N ASN A 174 -5.29 -9.73 -4.89
CA ASN A 174 -4.33 -9.49 -3.83
C ASN A 174 -3.81 -10.85 -3.30
N PRO A 175 -2.53 -11.18 -3.46
CA PRO A 175 -1.99 -12.47 -3.05
C PRO A 175 -2.07 -12.69 -1.54
N MET A 176 -2.04 -11.63 -0.75
CA MET A 176 -2.18 -11.72 0.71
C MET A 176 -3.53 -12.32 1.15
N MET A 177 -4.54 -12.29 0.28
CA MET A 177 -5.86 -12.88 0.56
C MET A 177 -5.89 -14.41 0.45
N THR A 178 -4.79 -15.03 0.03
CA THR A 178 -4.63 -16.50 -0.01
C THR A 178 -4.06 -17.08 1.29
N LEU A 179 -3.68 -16.23 2.23
CA LEU A 179 -3.06 -16.63 3.50
C LEU A 179 -4.11 -17.19 4.47
N ASP A 180 -3.67 -18.08 5.34
CA ASP A 180 -4.50 -18.58 6.43
C ASP A 180 -4.79 -17.51 7.48
N GLY A 181 -5.92 -17.62 8.16
CA GLY A 181 -6.31 -16.69 9.23
C GLY A 181 -6.93 -15.38 8.76
N ILE A 182 -7.17 -15.20 7.44
CA ILE A 182 -7.86 -14.04 6.91
C ILE A 182 -9.30 -13.96 7.45
N ARG A 183 -9.66 -12.79 7.96
CA ARG A 183 -11.01 -12.49 8.43
C ARG A 183 -11.56 -11.26 7.72
N ARG A 184 -12.84 -11.30 7.35
CA ARG A 184 -13.52 -10.14 6.78
C ARG A 184 -13.71 -9.07 7.84
N ASN A 185 -13.44 -7.83 7.47
CA ASN A 185 -13.75 -6.67 8.31
C ASN A 185 -15.27 -6.44 8.38
N ALA A 186 -15.73 -5.78 9.44
CA ALA A 186 -17.12 -5.36 9.56
C ALA A 186 -17.52 -4.32 8.49
N SER A 187 -16.56 -3.52 8.03
CA SER A 187 -16.74 -2.55 6.95
C SER A 187 -16.16 -3.07 5.65
N SER A 188 -16.90 -2.90 4.56
CA SER A 188 -16.44 -3.22 3.21
C SER A 188 -15.71 -2.05 2.57
N ALA A 189 -14.76 -2.36 1.69
CA ALA A 189 -14.21 -1.38 0.76
C ALA A 189 -15.25 -1.02 -0.31
N HIS A 190 -15.35 0.25 -0.64
CA HIS A 190 -16.25 0.74 -1.67
C HIS A 190 -15.45 1.39 -2.80
N MET A 191 -15.73 0.98 -4.01
CA MET A 191 -15.13 1.52 -5.22
C MET A 191 -16.22 1.93 -6.20
N THR A 192 -16.02 3.02 -6.90
CA THR A 192 -16.86 3.41 -8.02
C THR A 192 -16.01 3.65 -9.26
N MET A 193 -16.51 3.18 -10.39
CA MET A 193 -15.89 3.48 -11.69
C MET A 193 -16.41 4.83 -12.17
N LEU A 194 -15.48 5.75 -12.41
CA LEU A 194 -15.79 7.01 -13.06
C LEU A 194 -16.03 6.77 -14.55
N LYS A 195 -16.89 7.56 -15.15
CA LYS A 195 -17.12 7.60 -16.59
C LYS A 195 -16.27 8.69 -17.24
N ASP A 196 -16.21 8.69 -18.56
CA ASP A 196 -15.44 9.66 -19.33
C ASP A 196 -15.96 11.10 -19.16
N ASP A 197 -17.26 11.26 -18.88
CA ASP A 197 -17.85 12.56 -18.61
C ASP A 197 -18.70 12.57 -17.31
N TRP A 198 -18.73 13.74 -16.68
CA TRP A 198 -19.44 13.98 -15.44
C TRP A 198 -20.96 13.84 -15.57
N GLU A 199 -21.54 14.31 -16.64
CA GLU A 199 -23.01 14.35 -16.80
C GLU A 199 -23.56 12.92 -16.91
N SER A 200 -22.94 12.06 -17.70
CA SER A 200 -23.30 10.64 -17.80
C SER A 200 -23.12 9.92 -16.45
N TYR A 201 -21.99 10.16 -15.76
CA TYR A 201 -21.75 9.57 -14.45
C TYR A 201 -22.80 10.04 -13.43
N TYR A 202 -22.99 11.36 -13.30
CA TYR A 202 -23.95 11.96 -12.35
C TYR A 202 -25.39 11.58 -12.68
N GLY A 203 -25.69 11.49 -14.00
CA GLY A 203 -26.98 11.07 -14.52
C GLY A 203 -27.37 9.67 -14.03
N GLU A 204 -26.44 8.73 -14.10
CA GLU A 204 -26.66 7.34 -13.71
C GLU A 204 -26.64 7.12 -12.20
N LYS A 205 -25.69 7.73 -11.49
CA LYS A 205 -25.47 7.48 -10.05
C LYS A 205 -26.40 8.25 -9.14
N ARG A 206 -27.12 9.26 -9.64
CA ARG A 206 -27.97 10.15 -8.82
C ARG A 206 -29.44 10.06 -9.21
N SER A 207 -30.28 9.69 -8.27
CA SER A 207 -31.74 9.76 -8.44
C SER A 207 -32.21 11.21 -8.61
N SER A 208 -33.39 11.40 -9.19
CA SER A 208 -34.03 12.72 -9.36
C SER A 208 -34.18 13.47 -8.03
N GLY A 209 -34.54 12.76 -6.95
CA GLY A 209 -34.63 13.31 -5.61
C GLY A 209 -33.27 13.78 -5.04
N SER A 210 -32.19 13.02 -5.30
CA SER A 210 -30.84 13.43 -4.93
C SER A 210 -30.40 14.66 -5.70
N LYS A 211 -30.63 14.70 -7.02
CA LYS A 211 -30.33 15.86 -7.88
C LYS A 211 -31.08 17.13 -7.41
N LYS A 212 -32.34 16.98 -7.00
CA LYS A 212 -33.12 18.10 -6.43
C LYS A 212 -32.49 18.63 -5.13
N ARG A 213 -32.09 17.72 -4.21
CA ARG A 213 -31.44 18.10 -2.95
C ARG A 213 -30.08 18.76 -3.18
N ASP A 214 -29.30 18.27 -4.12
CA ASP A 214 -27.99 18.86 -4.44
C ASP A 214 -28.16 20.29 -4.97
N ARG A 215 -29.13 20.52 -5.87
CA ARG A 215 -29.47 21.87 -6.35
C ARG A 215 -29.95 22.80 -5.23
N GLN A 216 -30.78 22.32 -4.31
CA GLN A 216 -31.22 23.10 -3.19
C GLN A 216 -30.09 23.50 -2.22
N LYS A 217 -29.15 22.54 -1.95
CA LYS A 217 -27.98 22.82 -1.14
C LYS A 217 -27.09 23.88 -1.81
N ARG A 218 -26.81 23.71 -3.11
CA ARG A 218 -26.02 24.66 -3.87
C ARG A 218 -26.63 26.08 -3.82
N ARG A 219 -27.94 26.21 -4.08
CA ARG A 219 -28.62 27.50 -3.98
C ARG A 219 -28.50 28.14 -2.61
N LYS A 220 -28.69 27.36 -1.54
CA LYS A 220 -28.53 27.87 -0.16
C LYS A 220 -27.08 28.33 0.11
N THR A 221 -26.11 27.71 -0.46
CA THR A 221 -24.71 28.14 -0.31
C THR A 221 -24.45 29.41 -1.12
N GLU A 222 -25.01 29.52 -2.33
CA GLU A 222 -24.92 30.71 -3.19
C GLU A 222 -25.62 31.94 -2.58
N GLU A 223 -26.65 31.73 -1.73
CA GLU A 223 -27.31 32.80 -0.94
C GLU A 223 -26.38 33.44 0.12
N LEU A 224 -25.32 32.70 0.55
CA LEU A 224 -24.30 33.17 1.49
C LEU A 224 -23.13 33.90 0.81
N GLY A 225 -22.98 33.75 -0.49
CA GLY A 225 -21.92 34.38 -1.27
C GLY A 225 -21.59 33.60 -2.54
N ALA A 226 -20.65 34.14 -3.34
CA ALA A 226 -20.20 33.50 -4.56
C ALA A 226 -19.52 32.15 -4.26
N VAL A 227 -19.90 31.11 -4.98
CA VAL A 227 -19.35 29.76 -4.84
C VAL A 227 -18.46 29.44 -6.05
N SER A 228 -17.20 29.16 -5.78
CA SER A 228 -16.24 28.74 -6.80
C SER A 228 -15.42 27.57 -6.32
N LEU A 229 -14.99 26.71 -7.26
CA LEU A 229 -13.98 25.70 -7.00
C LEU A 229 -12.59 26.33 -7.21
N VAL A 230 -11.80 26.35 -6.14
CA VAL A 230 -10.43 26.88 -6.18
C VAL A 230 -9.45 25.72 -6.01
N THR A 231 -8.49 25.62 -6.93
CA THR A 231 -7.35 24.69 -6.80
C THR A 231 -6.12 25.53 -6.43
N PRO A 232 -5.57 25.38 -5.21
CA PRO A 232 -4.40 26.12 -4.79
C PRO A 232 -3.18 25.68 -5.59
N GLU A 233 -2.43 26.61 -6.14
CA GLU A 233 -1.26 26.35 -6.98
C GLU A 233 0.06 26.52 -6.21
N SER A 234 0.20 27.63 -5.49
CA SER A 234 1.41 27.91 -4.70
C SER A 234 1.49 27.08 -3.41
N ALA A 235 2.69 26.91 -2.88
CA ALA A 235 2.92 26.24 -1.61
C ALA A 235 2.18 26.93 -0.46
N ASP A 236 2.18 28.26 -0.40
CA ASP A 236 1.52 29.04 0.65
C ASP A 236 0.00 28.94 0.59
N GLU A 237 -0.59 28.89 -0.60
CA GLU A 237 -2.02 28.66 -0.76
C GLU A 237 -2.41 27.24 -0.34
N LYS A 238 -1.59 26.24 -0.67
CA LYS A 238 -1.79 24.85 -0.23
C LYS A 238 -1.76 24.73 1.28
N LEU A 239 -0.79 25.37 1.93
CA LEU A 239 -0.68 25.37 3.39
C LEU A 239 -1.88 26.06 4.03
N ARG A 240 -2.25 27.27 3.59
CA ARG A 240 -3.44 27.97 4.11
C ARG A 240 -4.73 27.15 3.90
N THR A 241 -4.88 26.53 2.75
CA THR A 241 -6.06 25.67 2.48
C THR A 241 -6.10 24.47 3.41
N LEU A 242 -4.93 23.88 3.70
CA LEU A 242 -4.80 22.78 4.65
C LEU A 242 -5.16 23.22 6.07
N ASP A 243 -4.67 24.38 6.53
CA ASP A 243 -4.97 24.92 7.85
C ASP A 243 -6.48 25.13 8.02
N ILE A 244 -7.15 25.74 7.03
CA ILE A 244 -8.61 25.92 7.03
C ILE A 244 -9.32 24.55 7.08
N LEU A 245 -8.85 23.57 6.32
CA LEU A 245 -9.42 22.22 6.34
C LEU A 245 -9.29 21.58 7.72
N MET A 246 -8.13 21.69 8.37
CA MET A 246 -7.88 21.15 9.71
C MET A 246 -8.76 21.82 10.75
N GLU A 247 -8.93 23.14 10.70
CA GLU A 247 -9.83 23.87 11.58
C GLU A 247 -11.29 23.40 11.41
N GLN A 248 -11.78 23.31 10.18
CA GLN A 248 -13.14 22.83 9.89
C GLN A 248 -13.35 21.39 10.36
N LYS A 249 -12.35 20.52 10.22
CA LYS A 249 -12.38 19.15 10.72
C LYS A 249 -12.44 19.11 12.24
N SER A 250 -11.62 19.91 12.93
CA SER A 250 -11.61 20.01 14.40
C SER A 250 -12.99 20.42 14.93
N VAL A 251 -13.61 21.45 14.35
CA VAL A 251 -14.97 21.87 14.69
C VAL A 251 -15.99 20.75 14.45
N THR A 252 -15.84 20.01 13.35
CA THR A 252 -16.75 18.92 13.00
C THR A 252 -16.61 17.77 13.99
N PHE A 253 -15.38 17.33 14.32
CA PHE A 253 -15.15 16.26 15.29
C PHE A 253 -15.65 16.63 16.69
N ALA A 254 -15.42 17.87 17.14
CA ALA A 254 -15.95 18.36 18.40
C ALA A 254 -17.49 18.31 18.44
N ARG A 255 -18.16 18.73 17.35
CA ARG A 255 -19.63 18.66 17.22
C ARG A 255 -20.16 17.22 17.23
N MET A 256 -19.39 16.27 16.68
CA MET A 256 -19.76 14.84 16.65
C MET A 256 -19.40 14.11 17.94
N GLY A 257 -18.68 14.73 18.88
CA GLY A 257 -18.23 14.10 20.12
C GLY A 257 -17.17 13.01 19.89
N VAL A 258 -16.43 13.07 18.78
CA VAL A 258 -15.35 12.12 18.45
C VAL A 258 -13.99 12.80 18.60
N ALA A 259 -12.99 11.99 19.00
CA ALA A 259 -11.62 12.48 19.11
C ALA A 259 -11.11 12.94 17.73
N ASN A 260 -10.42 14.08 17.71
CA ASN A 260 -9.80 14.57 16.50
C ASN A 260 -8.56 13.71 16.16
N LEU A 261 -8.59 13.07 15.02
CA LEU A 261 -7.49 12.20 14.56
C LEU A 261 -6.20 12.98 14.27
N PHE A 262 -6.30 14.28 14.01
CA PHE A 262 -5.19 15.16 13.69
C PHE A 262 -4.52 15.81 14.91
N ASP A 263 -5.10 15.64 16.11
CA ASP A 263 -4.52 16.15 17.37
C ASP A 263 -3.47 15.18 17.97
N LYS A 264 -3.27 14.01 17.35
CA LYS A 264 -2.23 13.08 17.77
C LYS A 264 -0.87 13.58 17.27
N PRO A 265 0.16 13.63 18.13
CA PRO A 265 1.51 14.06 17.76
C PRO A 265 2.16 13.12 16.75
#